data_02e003d16c808746284cca3d15cea0bf
#
_entry.id   02e003d16c808746284cca3d15cea0bf
#
_cell.length_a   1.000
_cell.length_b   1.000
_cell.length_c   1.000
_cell.angle_alpha   90.00
_cell.angle_beta   90.00
_cell.angle_gamma   90.00
#
_symmetry.space_group_name_H-M   'P 1'
#
loop_
_entity.id
_entity.type
_entity.pdbx_description
1 polymer ?
#
loop_
_entity_poly.entity_id
_entity_poly.type
_entity_poly.pdbx_seq_one_letter_code
_entity_poly.pdbx_strand_id
1 'polypeptide(L)'
;MDDNTNLILKGIELSSQGRYEEAIQCYDQALAINPDDKEGWNGKGDALDDLGKHEEAIICYDYVLRIHPDDSTWAMKGIVLNKINRHQEASICFDKALSMNPHNATALTMLKSHQEKYSDDQLEKMNESNKMADRAIEAVESKKYEESIPYIQVALKLLKDQPEDQNTFTITNELLAMLSYCFFKINKFEEALVYVNNSITINPDVSKYWNFKGNILFALSKYEEAIICFDKALEIDPDKSIHLSNKGECLDKLSKYPESISYYERALEKDPNNETIQKDLDAVKAKLSKDSPSKTVEKVEVIEKNEPSDPVIILKVRLAKGEITLEEYRKIKEHLE
;
A
#
# COMPACT_ATOMS: atom_id res chain seq x y z
N MET A 1 -33.45 28.16 -16.85
CA MET A 1 -32.21 27.68 -16.21
C MET A 1 -31.34 27.19 -17.34
N ASP A 2 -30.07 27.45 -17.28
CA ASP A 2 -29.14 26.90 -18.28
C ASP A 2 -28.85 25.42 -18.03
N ASP A 3 -28.28 24.73 -19.00
CA ASP A 3 -28.04 23.29 -18.93
C ASP A 3 -27.10 22.93 -17.76
N ASN A 4 -26.14 23.81 -17.44
CA ASN A 4 -25.22 23.64 -16.33
C ASN A 4 -25.96 23.59 -14.99
N THR A 5 -26.80 24.59 -14.71
CA THR A 5 -27.60 24.67 -13.47
C THR A 5 -28.53 23.47 -13.32
N ASN A 6 -29.16 23.01 -14.42
CA ASN A 6 -30.02 21.84 -14.40
C ASN A 6 -29.29 20.54 -14.04
N LEU A 7 -28.07 20.38 -14.55
CA LEU A 7 -27.21 19.24 -14.24
C LEU A 7 -26.77 19.23 -12.77
N ILE A 8 -26.40 20.41 -12.22
CA ILE A 8 -26.04 20.55 -10.80
C ILE A 8 -27.25 20.20 -9.90
N LEU A 9 -28.44 20.73 -10.18
CA LEU A 9 -29.66 20.44 -9.42
C LEU A 9 -30.01 18.96 -9.45
N LYS A 10 -29.83 18.30 -10.62
CA LYS A 10 -30.04 16.86 -10.76
C LYS A 10 -28.99 16.08 -9.95
N GLY A 11 -27.73 16.52 -9.93
CA GLY A 11 -26.68 15.92 -9.10
C GLY A 11 -27.01 16.00 -7.61
N ILE A 12 -27.49 17.15 -7.13
CA ILE A 12 -27.93 17.35 -5.74
C ILE A 12 -29.12 16.41 -5.41
N GLU A 13 -30.11 16.31 -6.31
CA GLU A 13 -31.25 15.40 -6.12
C GLU A 13 -30.79 13.93 -6.02
N LEU A 14 -29.89 13.50 -6.90
CA LEU A 14 -29.34 12.14 -6.90
C LEU A 14 -28.51 11.86 -5.63
N SER A 15 -27.69 12.81 -5.19
CA SER A 15 -26.94 12.71 -3.93
C SER A 15 -27.88 12.54 -2.74
N SER A 16 -28.98 13.30 -2.69
CA SER A 16 -29.99 13.18 -1.62
C SER A 16 -30.70 11.82 -1.60
N GLN A 17 -30.73 11.10 -2.72
CA GLN A 17 -31.24 9.72 -2.87
C GLN A 17 -30.17 8.64 -2.60
N GLY A 18 -28.93 9.01 -2.26
CA GLY A 18 -27.81 8.09 -2.06
C GLY A 18 -27.24 7.51 -3.36
N ARG A 19 -27.57 8.11 -4.52
CA ARG A 19 -27.11 7.68 -5.86
C ARG A 19 -25.86 8.46 -6.26
N TYR A 20 -24.81 8.29 -5.47
CA TYR A 20 -23.63 9.16 -5.54
C TYR A 20 -22.85 9.04 -6.86
N GLU A 21 -22.73 7.83 -7.44
CA GLU A 21 -22.03 7.66 -8.73
C GLU A 21 -22.76 8.37 -9.87
N GLU A 22 -24.09 8.36 -9.86
CA GLU A 22 -24.89 9.05 -10.86
C GLU A 22 -24.87 10.58 -10.64
N ALA A 23 -24.82 11.01 -9.38
CA ALA A 23 -24.63 12.42 -9.03
C ALA A 23 -23.28 12.94 -9.57
N ILE A 24 -22.19 12.20 -9.36
CA ILE A 24 -20.87 12.53 -9.89
C ILE A 24 -20.90 12.67 -11.41
N GLN A 25 -21.58 11.78 -12.13
CA GLN A 25 -21.73 11.91 -13.59
C GLN A 25 -22.45 13.20 -14.00
N CYS A 26 -23.47 13.63 -13.24
CA CYS A 26 -24.14 14.90 -13.50
C CYS A 26 -23.22 16.10 -13.23
N TYR A 27 -22.45 16.06 -12.13
CA TYR A 27 -21.49 17.10 -11.82
C TYR A 27 -20.35 17.15 -12.86
N ASP A 28 -19.85 16.01 -13.35
CA ASP A 28 -18.86 15.96 -14.41
C ASP A 28 -19.36 16.59 -15.72
N GLN A 29 -20.64 16.33 -16.07
CA GLN A 29 -21.26 16.96 -17.23
C GLN A 29 -21.43 18.47 -17.04
N ALA A 30 -21.80 18.94 -15.85
CA ALA A 30 -21.90 20.36 -15.53
C ALA A 30 -20.51 21.03 -15.62
N LEU A 31 -19.48 20.41 -15.06
CA LEU A 31 -18.10 20.89 -15.09
C LEU A 31 -17.49 20.86 -16.50
N ALA A 32 -17.98 20.00 -17.40
CA ALA A 32 -17.61 20.06 -18.81
C ALA A 32 -18.18 21.29 -19.52
N ILE A 33 -19.30 21.84 -19.06
CA ILE A 33 -19.91 23.06 -19.57
C ILE A 33 -19.24 24.28 -18.91
N ASN A 34 -19.11 24.28 -17.58
CA ASN A 34 -18.47 25.33 -16.80
C ASN A 34 -17.41 24.75 -15.87
N PRO A 35 -16.12 24.69 -16.28
CA PRO A 35 -15.05 24.10 -15.50
C PRO A 35 -14.77 24.77 -14.15
N ASP A 36 -15.15 26.04 -13.98
CA ASP A 36 -14.92 26.81 -12.77
C ASP A 36 -16.16 26.93 -11.87
N ASP A 37 -17.15 26.06 -12.11
CA ASP A 37 -18.38 26.06 -11.33
C ASP A 37 -18.13 25.52 -9.91
N LYS A 38 -18.26 26.40 -8.92
CA LYS A 38 -18.01 26.09 -7.51
C LYS A 38 -18.98 25.04 -6.98
N GLU A 39 -20.26 25.18 -7.30
CA GLU A 39 -21.31 24.26 -6.83
C GLU A 39 -21.12 22.87 -7.42
N GLY A 40 -20.70 22.79 -8.68
CA GLY A 40 -20.36 21.53 -9.36
C GLY A 40 -19.18 20.79 -8.69
N TRP A 41 -18.12 21.51 -8.39
CA TRP A 41 -16.95 20.91 -7.71
C TRP A 41 -17.24 20.53 -6.26
N ASN A 42 -17.94 21.38 -5.49
CA ASN A 42 -18.32 21.07 -4.12
C ASN A 42 -19.27 19.85 -4.08
N GLY A 43 -20.32 19.84 -4.93
CA GLY A 43 -21.23 18.70 -4.99
C GLY A 43 -20.57 17.40 -5.41
N LYS A 44 -19.58 17.45 -6.33
CA LYS A 44 -18.77 16.29 -6.68
C LYS A 44 -17.92 15.84 -5.51
N GLY A 45 -17.31 16.77 -4.77
CA GLY A 45 -16.53 16.49 -3.57
C GLY A 45 -17.36 15.80 -2.50
N ASP A 46 -18.56 16.32 -2.21
CA ASP A 46 -19.49 15.75 -1.24
C ASP A 46 -19.90 14.32 -1.64
N ALA A 47 -20.26 14.10 -2.90
CA ALA A 47 -20.64 12.78 -3.40
C ALA A 47 -19.48 11.77 -3.37
N LEU A 48 -18.26 12.20 -3.61
CA LEU A 48 -17.04 11.38 -3.48
C LEU A 48 -16.76 11.03 -2.02
N ASP A 49 -16.94 11.99 -1.11
CA ASP A 49 -16.79 11.75 0.33
C ASP A 49 -17.81 10.71 0.85
N ASP A 50 -19.06 10.82 0.43
CA ASP A 50 -20.12 9.87 0.78
C ASP A 50 -19.88 8.46 0.20
N LEU A 51 -19.13 8.34 -0.91
CA LEU A 51 -18.62 7.06 -1.46
C LEU A 51 -17.37 6.53 -0.76
N GLY A 52 -16.84 7.24 0.23
CA GLY A 52 -15.60 6.90 0.90
C GLY A 52 -14.32 7.20 0.08
N LYS A 53 -14.44 7.95 -1.03
CA LYS A 53 -13.32 8.39 -1.87
C LYS A 53 -12.77 9.73 -1.38
N HIS A 54 -12.31 9.72 -0.14
CA HIS A 54 -11.98 10.93 0.61
C HIS A 54 -10.85 11.76 -0.03
N GLU A 55 -9.79 11.12 -0.56
CA GLU A 55 -8.69 11.81 -1.24
C GLU A 55 -9.14 12.52 -2.52
N GLU A 56 -10.04 11.87 -3.29
CA GLU A 56 -10.61 12.48 -4.49
C GLU A 56 -11.53 13.68 -4.12
N ALA A 57 -12.26 13.58 -3.01
CA ALA A 57 -13.07 14.68 -2.49
C ALA A 57 -12.20 15.89 -2.11
N ILE A 58 -11.07 15.66 -1.41
CA ILE A 58 -10.11 16.72 -1.05
C ILE A 58 -9.60 17.44 -2.29
N ILE A 59 -9.31 16.73 -3.38
CA ILE A 59 -8.87 17.34 -4.65
C ILE A 59 -9.95 18.29 -5.21
N CYS A 60 -11.23 17.92 -5.13
CA CYS A 60 -12.32 18.76 -5.57
C CYS A 60 -12.41 20.07 -4.75
N TYR A 61 -12.33 19.97 -3.42
CA TYR A 61 -12.33 21.15 -2.55
C TYR A 61 -11.08 22.01 -2.75
N ASP A 62 -9.91 21.41 -2.97
CA ASP A 62 -8.68 22.17 -3.26
C ASP A 62 -8.82 22.97 -4.56
N TYR A 63 -9.50 22.43 -5.55
CA TYR A 63 -9.78 23.17 -6.78
C TYR A 63 -10.65 24.38 -6.50
N VAL A 64 -11.76 24.22 -5.74
CA VAL A 64 -12.63 25.34 -5.36
C VAL A 64 -11.86 26.39 -4.57
N LEU A 65 -11.09 25.98 -3.55
CA LEU A 65 -10.34 26.89 -2.69
C LEU A 65 -9.27 27.69 -3.43
N ARG A 66 -8.77 27.17 -4.56
CA ARG A 66 -7.83 27.89 -5.43
C ARG A 66 -8.50 28.99 -6.25
N ILE A 67 -9.73 28.75 -6.72
CA ILE A 67 -10.45 29.69 -7.61
C ILE A 67 -11.42 30.59 -6.85
N HIS A 68 -12.13 30.06 -5.86
CA HIS A 68 -13.17 30.72 -5.07
C HIS A 68 -13.05 30.36 -3.58
N PRO A 69 -12.01 30.78 -2.88
CA PRO A 69 -11.85 30.47 -1.47
C PRO A 69 -13.00 31.01 -0.62
N ASP A 70 -13.62 30.12 0.18
CA ASP A 70 -14.68 30.45 1.12
C ASP A 70 -14.61 29.58 2.38
N ASP A 71 -15.24 30.05 3.45
CA ASP A 71 -15.24 29.41 4.75
C ASP A 71 -15.94 28.04 4.75
N SER A 72 -16.98 27.88 3.96
CA SER A 72 -17.75 26.64 3.88
C SER A 72 -16.89 25.51 3.26
N THR A 73 -16.25 25.78 2.12
CA THR A 73 -15.39 24.80 1.45
C THR A 73 -14.17 24.44 2.30
N TRP A 74 -13.58 25.41 3.03
CA TRP A 74 -12.54 25.09 4.01
C TRP A 74 -13.05 24.16 5.10
N ALA A 75 -14.27 24.39 5.64
CA ALA A 75 -14.85 23.53 6.66
C ALA A 75 -15.15 22.13 6.12
N MET A 76 -15.70 22.00 4.91
CA MET A 76 -15.94 20.72 4.24
C MET A 76 -14.65 19.90 4.07
N LYS A 77 -13.59 20.53 3.53
CA LYS A 77 -12.27 19.89 3.43
C LYS A 77 -11.76 19.44 4.80
N GLY A 78 -11.91 20.25 5.84
CA GLY A 78 -11.54 19.90 7.20
C GLY A 78 -12.29 18.67 7.73
N ILE A 79 -13.61 18.56 7.45
CA ILE A 79 -14.39 17.38 7.83
C ILE A 79 -13.84 16.11 7.18
N VAL A 80 -13.57 16.15 5.88
CA VAL A 80 -13.06 14.99 5.14
C VAL A 80 -11.67 14.59 5.63
N LEU A 81 -10.79 15.54 5.86
CA LEU A 81 -9.49 15.30 6.48
C LEU A 81 -9.61 14.66 7.87
N ASN A 82 -10.58 15.08 8.69
CA ASN A 82 -10.86 14.44 9.98
C ASN A 82 -11.32 12.98 9.82
N LYS A 83 -12.14 12.65 8.82
CA LYS A 83 -12.59 11.28 8.56
C LYS A 83 -11.43 10.34 8.24
N ILE A 84 -10.38 10.84 7.58
CA ILE A 84 -9.17 10.07 7.25
C ILE A 84 -8.03 10.27 8.25
N ASN A 85 -8.35 10.75 9.46
CA ASN A 85 -7.43 10.97 10.57
C ASN A 85 -6.29 11.99 10.31
N ARG A 86 -6.42 12.86 9.29
CA ARG A 86 -5.48 13.97 9.03
C ARG A 86 -5.88 15.20 9.86
N HIS A 87 -5.94 15.01 11.19
CA HIS A 87 -6.52 15.98 12.13
C HIS A 87 -5.86 17.34 12.14
N GLN A 88 -4.55 17.43 11.88
CA GLN A 88 -3.85 18.70 11.83
C GLN A 88 -4.22 19.52 10.61
N GLU A 89 -4.23 18.87 9.45
CA GLU A 89 -4.66 19.55 8.24
C GLU A 89 -6.14 19.96 8.34
N ALA A 90 -6.94 19.14 9.02
CA ALA A 90 -8.32 19.49 9.36
C ALA A 90 -8.38 20.73 10.24
N SER A 91 -7.56 20.81 11.32
CA SER A 91 -7.51 21.98 12.19
C SER A 91 -7.12 23.24 11.42
N ILE A 92 -6.08 23.17 10.58
CA ILE A 92 -5.67 24.29 9.72
C ILE A 92 -6.81 24.73 8.80
N CYS A 93 -7.59 23.78 8.25
CA CYS A 93 -8.75 24.10 7.42
C CYS A 93 -9.85 24.82 8.23
N PHE A 94 -10.13 24.35 9.46
CA PHE A 94 -11.11 24.99 10.34
C PHE A 94 -10.64 26.37 10.79
N ASP A 95 -9.36 26.57 11.10
CA ASP A 95 -8.80 27.87 11.42
C ASP A 95 -8.93 28.85 10.25
N LYS A 96 -8.67 28.38 9.01
CA LYS A 96 -8.88 29.19 7.79
C LYS A 96 -10.36 29.53 7.59
N ALA A 97 -11.26 28.57 7.80
CA ALA A 97 -12.70 28.81 7.75
C ALA A 97 -13.10 29.91 8.75
N LEU A 98 -12.61 29.83 9.99
CA LEU A 98 -12.91 30.84 11.03
C LEU A 98 -12.24 32.17 10.79
N SER A 99 -11.08 32.21 10.15
CA SER A 99 -10.42 33.47 9.76
C SER A 99 -11.23 34.22 8.70
N MET A 100 -11.99 33.54 7.86
CA MET A 100 -12.89 34.11 6.86
C MET A 100 -14.28 34.42 7.44
N ASN A 101 -14.79 33.48 8.26
CA ASN A 101 -16.09 33.62 8.92
C ASN A 101 -16.01 33.13 10.39
N PRO A 102 -15.81 34.05 11.36
CA PRO A 102 -15.71 33.71 12.78
C PRO A 102 -16.95 32.98 13.36
N HIS A 103 -18.07 32.98 12.63
CA HIS A 103 -19.30 32.32 13.04
C HIS A 103 -19.58 31.01 12.27
N ASN A 104 -18.59 30.45 11.54
CA ASN A 104 -18.76 29.17 10.90
C ASN A 104 -19.00 28.08 11.95
N ALA A 105 -20.26 27.65 12.08
CA ALA A 105 -20.71 26.73 13.13
C ALA A 105 -20.01 25.36 13.04
N THR A 106 -19.76 24.89 11.83
CA THR A 106 -19.07 23.60 11.58
C THR A 106 -17.65 23.65 12.09
N ALA A 107 -16.88 24.67 11.70
CA ALA A 107 -15.48 24.83 12.13
C ALA A 107 -15.37 25.02 13.65
N LEU A 108 -16.26 25.82 14.27
CA LEU A 108 -16.30 26.00 15.72
C LEU A 108 -16.58 24.68 16.46
N THR A 109 -17.56 23.91 15.99
CA THR A 109 -17.91 22.63 16.62
C THR A 109 -16.78 21.62 16.49
N MET A 110 -16.15 21.53 15.33
CA MET A 110 -15.04 20.59 15.08
C MET A 110 -13.80 20.94 15.87
N LEU A 111 -13.40 22.22 15.92
CA LEU A 111 -12.25 22.64 16.77
C LEU A 111 -12.52 22.42 18.25
N LYS A 112 -13.73 22.69 18.72
CA LYS A 112 -14.09 22.46 20.13
C LYS A 112 -14.01 20.97 20.48
N SER A 113 -14.54 20.09 19.63
CA SER A 113 -14.44 18.64 19.83
C SER A 113 -12.98 18.14 19.83
N HIS A 114 -12.11 18.77 19.03
CA HIS A 114 -10.68 18.51 18.98
C HIS A 114 -9.97 18.93 20.28
N GLN A 115 -10.27 20.14 20.79
CA GLN A 115 -9.72 20.65 22.05
C GLN A 115 -10.21 19.86 23.27
N GLU A 116 -11.44 19.36 23.25
CA GLU A 116 -11.98 18.47 24.30
C GLU A 116 -11.30 17.10 24.31
N LYS A 117 -10.77 16.64 23.17
CA LYS A 117 -10.11 15.34 23.04
C LYS A 117 -8.63 15.38 23.42
N TYR A 118 -7.94 16.47 23.19
CA TYR A 118 -6.49 16.59 23.42
C TYR A 118 -6.19 17.82 24.27
N SER A 119 -5.24 17.72 25.22
CA SER A 119 -4.70 18.88 25.93
C SER A 119 -3.83 19.74 25.01
N ASP A 120 -3.65 21.02 25.34
CA ASP A 120 -2.79 21.93 24.57
C ASP A 120 -1.36 21.39 24.43
N ASP A 121 -0.80 20.77 25.49
CA ASP A 121 0.53 20.12 25.46
C ASP A 121 0.58 18.94 24.50
N GLN A 122 -0.49 18.15 24.42
CA GLN A 122 -0.58 17.03 23.47
C GLN A 122 -0.66 17.53 22.04
N LEU A 123 -1.44 18.57 21.78
CA LEU A 123 -1.54 19.19 20.46
C LEU A 123 -0.19 19.80 20.02
N GLU A 124 0.53 20.49 20.93
CA GLU A 124 1.87 21.03 20.63
C GLU A 124 2.86 19.92 20.28
N LYS A 125 2.90 18.82 21.03
CA LYS A 125 3.75 17.67 20.75
C LYS A 125 3.41 16.97 19.43
N MET A 126 2.12 16.84 19.12
CA MET A 126 1.68 16.32 17.81
C MET A 126 2.15 17.23 16.67
N ASN A 127 2.01 18.54 16.83
CA ASN A 127 2.45 19.53 15.85
C ASN A 127 3.97 19.47 15.64
N GLU A 128 4.74 19.36 16.70
CA GLU A 128 6.19 19.21 16.62
C GLU A 128 6.58 17.86 15.97
N SER A 129 5.88 16.77 16.32
CA SER A 129 6.10 15.46 15.71
C SER A 129 5.91 15.50 14.20
N ASN A 130 4.82 16.11 13.71
CA ASN A 130 4.57 16.18 12.29
C ASN A 130 5.57 17.08 11.57
N LYS A 131 5.96 18.20 12.18
CA LYS A 131 7.04 19.04 11.62
C LYS A 131 8.37 18.25 11.49
N MET A 132 8.64 17.33 12.42
CA MET A 132 9.80 16.46 12.32
C MET A 132 9.58 15.40 11.23
N ALA A 133 8.38 14.85 11.09
CA ALA A 133 8.04 13.92 10.03
C ALA A 133 8.20 14.57 8.64
N ASP A 134 7.72 15.81 8.45
CA ASP A 134 7.88 16.54 7.18
C ASP A 134 9.36 16.72 6.80
N ARG A 135 10.19 17.12 7.78
CA ARG A 135 11.65 17.22 7.56
C ARG A 135 12.30 15.90 7.22
N ALA A 136 11.82 14.83 7.84
CA ALA A 136 12.30 13.50 7.55
C ALA A 136 11.93 13.07 6.12
N ILE A 137 10.71 13.34 5.68
CA ILE A 137 10.24 13.10 4.31
C ILE A 137 11.10 13.87 3.31
N GLU A 138 11.30 15.16 3.51
CA GLU A 138 12.14 16.01 2.65
C GLU A 138 13.58 15.45 2.54
N ALA A 139 14.15 15.01 3.66
CA ALA A 139 15.47 14.40 3.68
C ALA A 139 15.50 13.04 2.92
N VAL A 140 14.46 12.22 3.05
CA VAL A 140 14.33 10.95 2.32
C VAL A 140 14.20 11.20 0.81
N GLU A 141 13.37 12.14 0.39
CA GLU A 141 13.20 12.53 -1.01
C GLU A 141 14.51 13.05 -1.62
N SER A 142 15.29 13.80 -0.82
CA SER A 142 16.63 14.26 -1.17
C SER A 142 17.70 13.17 -1.06
N LYS A 143 17.33 11.91 -0.76
CA LYS A 143 18.23 10.75 -0.54
C LYS A 143 19.24 10.93 0.60
N LYS A 144 18.98 11.83 1.54
CA LYS A 144 19.80 12.11 2.72
C LYS A 144 19.32 11.24 3.90
N TYR A 145 19.42 9.94 3.74
CA TYR A 145 18.83 8.96 4.67
C TYR A 145 19.38 9.07 6.11
N GLU A 146 20.69 9.34 6.25
CA GLU A 146 21.31 9.54 7.57
C GLU A 146 20.76 10.78 8.28
N GLU A 147 20.54 11.87 7.54
CA GLU A 147 19.97 13.12 8.08
C GLU A 147 18.50 12.95 8.48
N SER A 148 17.75 12.06 7.83
CA SER A 148 16.33 11.77 8.12
C SER A 148 16.14 11.04 9.44
N ILE A 149 17.05 10.14 9.83
CA ILE A 149 16.93 9.27 11.01
C ILE A 149 16.65 10.05 12.30
N PRO A 150 17.42 11.09 12.69
CA PRO A 150 17.15 11.82 13.92
C PRO A 150 15.79 12.52 13.92
N TYR A 151 15.31 13.03 12.79
CA TYR A 151 13.99 13.63 12.71
C TYR A 151 12.89 12.61 12.99
N ILE A 152 12.97 11.41 12.39
CA ILE A 152 12.00 10.32 12.64
C ILE A 152 12.03 9.89 14.11
N GLN A 153 13.22 9.77 14.70
CA GLN A 153 13.37 9.38 16.10
C GLN A 153 12.76 10.39 17.06
N VAL A 154 12.93 11.69 16.78
CA VAL A 154 12.29 12.76 17.57
C VAL A 154 10.78 12.69 17.42
N ALA A 155 10.27 12.54 16.18
CA ALA A 155 8.84 12.41 15.94
C ALA A 155 8.23 11.21 16.70
N LEU A 156 8.86 10.03 16.63
CA LEU A 156 8.43 8.85 17.39
C LEU A 156 8.46 9.06 18.91
N LYS A 157 9.46 9.78 19.42
CA LYS A 157 9.55 10.11 20.84
C LYS A 157 8.41 11.02 21.28
N LEU A 158 8.05 12.01 20.49
CA LEU A 158 6.95 12.94 20.78
C LEU A 158 5.59 12.24 20.75
N LEU A 159 5.43 11.20 19.92
CA LEU A 159 4.21 10.41 19.83
C LEU A 159 4.05 9.39 20.98
N LYS A 160 5.13 9.02 21.67
CA LYS A 160 5.08 7.98 22.69
C LYS A 160 4.15 8.31 23.86
N ASP A 161 4.03 9.60 24.20
CA ASP A 161 3.20 10.09 25.29
C ASP A 161 1.81 10.57 24.82
N GLN A 162 1.48 10.32 23.54
CA GLN A 162 0.18 10.67 22.97
C GLN A 162 -0.86 9.58 23.24
N PRO A 163 -2.15 9.93 23.20
CA PRO A 163 -3.21 8.93 23.31
C PRO A 163 -3.07 7.83 22.25
N GLU A 164 -3.28 6.59 22.64
CA GLU A 164 -3.28 5.42 21.76
C GLU A 164 -4.58 5.40 20.93
N ASP A 165 -4.70 6.30 19.98
CA ASP A 165 -5.80 6.33 19.02
C ASP A 165 -5.33 5.86 17.62
N GLN A 166 -6.29 5.63 16.73
CA GLN A 166 -6.03 5.14 15.37
C GLN A 166 -5.06 6.03 14.61
N ASN A 167 -5.13 7.34 14.82
CA ASN A 167 -4.25 8.30 14.15
C ASN A 167 -2.80 8.16 14.62
N THR A 168 -2.59 8.14 15.94
CA THR A 168 -1.26 7.97 16.55
C THR A 168 -0.64 6.63 16.13
N PHE A 169 -1.44 5.54 16.08
CA PHE A 169 -0.99 4.25 15.55
C PHE A 169 -0.57 4.32 14.10
N THR A 170 -1.35 5.00 13.25
CA THR A 170 -1.05 5.12 11.81
C THR A 170 0.25 5.88 11.60
N ILE A 171 0.39 7.07 12.20
CA ILE A 171 1.59 7.90 12.08
C ILE A 171 2.83 7.16 12.63
N THR A 172 2.69 6.54 13.80
CA THR A 172 3.78 5.77 14.40
C THR A 172 4.25 4.64 13.48
N ASN A 173 3.30 3.93 12.86
CA ASN A 173 3.63 2.83 11.95
C ASN A 173 4.32 3.31 10.67
N GLU A 174 3.88 4.41 10.09
CA GLU A 174 4.52 5.02 8.92
C GLU A 174 5.94 5.51 9.23
N LEU A 175 6.14 6.14 10.37
CA LEU A 175 7.46 6.59 10.82
C LEU A 175 8.41 5.41 11.08
N LEU A 176 7.94 4.32 11.69
CA LEU A 176 8.74 3.11 11.88
C LEU A 176 9.13 2.46 10.55
N ALA A 177 8.20 2.40 9.59
CA ALA A 177 8.47 1.89 8.26
C ALA A 177 9.50 2.78 7.52
N MET A 178 9.37 4.10 7.63
CA MET A 178 10.33 5.06 7.07
C MET A 178 11.70 4.93 7.72
N LEU A 179 11.77 4.77 9.03
CA LEU A 179 13.03 4.56 9.76
C LEU A 179 13.71 3.28 9.33
N SER A 180 12.94 2.20 9.19
CA SER A 180 13.43 0.93 8.64
C SER A 180 14.01 1.12 7.23
N TYR A 181 13.30 1.87 6.37
CA TYR A 181 13.77 2.17 5.02
C TYR A 181 15.07 2.98 5.02
N CYS A 182 15.21 4.00 5.87
CA CYS A 182 16.42 4.79 6.00
C CYS A 182 17.61 3.91 6.42
N PHE A 183 17.45 3.05 7.43
CA PHE A 183 18.48 2.12 7.85
C PHE A 183 18.87 1.13 6.75
N PHE A 184 17.89 0.62 6.01
CA PHE A 184 18.14 -0.23 4.84
C PHE A 184 19.00 0.49 3.78
N LYS A 185 18.68 1.75 3.47
CA LYS A 185 19.40 2.55 2.46
C LYS A 185 20.84 2.87 2.82
N ILE A 186 21.17 2.89 4.11
CA ILE A 186 22.54 3.07 4.61
C ILE A 186 23.20 1.73 4.99
N ASN A 187 22.66 0.60 4.52
CA ASN A 187 23.14 -0.77 4.70
C ASN A 187 23.19 -1.25 6.18
N LYS A 188 22.42 -0.65 7.07
CA LYS A 188 22.24 -1.08 8.46
C LYS A 188 21.03 -2.02 8.55
N PHE A 189 21.22 -3.25 8.05
CA PHE A 189 20.13 -4.20 7.82
C PHE A 189 19.53 -4.76 9.12
N GLU A 190 20.33 -4.97 10.15
CA GLU A 190 19.88 -5.45 11.44
C GLU A 190 18.98 -4.42 12.14
N GLU A 191 19.38 -3.14 12.11
CA GLU A 191 18.55 -2.06 12.63
C GLU A 191 17.26 -1.91 11.82
N ALA A 192 17.35 -2.03 10.49
CA ALA A 192 16.17 -2.01 9.62
C ALA A 192 15.17 -3.12 9.98
N LEU A 193 15.65 -4.35 10.29
CA LEU A 193 14.79 -5.46 10.75
C LEU A 193 14.05 -5.15 12.03
N VAL A 194 14.68 -4.47 13.00
CA VAL A 194 14.00 -4.09 14.25
C VAL A 194 12.77 -3.23 13.95
N TYR A 195 12.94 -2.20 13.13
CA TYR A 195 11.87 -1.25 12.88
C TYR A 195 10.76 -1.80 11.97
N VAL A 196 11.08 -2.61 10.94
CA VAL A 196 10.02 -3.25 10.14
C VAL A 196 9.25 -4.28 10.94
N ASN A 197 9.89 -4.99 11.88
CA ASN A 197 9.18 -5.89 12.79
C ASN A 197 8.19 -5.13 13.68
N ASN A 198 8.57 -3.96 14.19
CA ASN A 198 7.67 -3.12 14.96
C ASN A 198 6.46 -2.67 14.10
N SER A 199 6.69 -2.27 12.84
CA SER A 199 5.59 -1.94 11.92
C SER A 199 4.65 -3.13 11.67
N ILE A 200 5.18 -4.34 11.49
CA ILE A 200 4.39 -5.57 11.34
C ILE A 200 3.61 -5.90 12.62
N THR A 201 4.19 -5.65 13.80
CA THR A 201 3.51 -5.87 15.08
C THR A 201 2.31 -4.94 15.25
N ILE A 202 2.43 -3.68 14.82
CA ILE A 202 1.34 -2.69 14.85
C ILE A 202 0.26 -3.05 13.83
N ASN A 203 0.63 -3.39 12.59
CA ASN A 203 -0.31 -3.75 11.55
C ASN A 203 0.22 -4.93 10.71
N PRO A 204 -0.16 -6.17 11.06
CA PRO A 204 0.31 -7.38 10.39
C PRO A 204 -0.31 -7.59 8.99
N ASP A 205 -1.43 -6.92 8.68
CA ASP A 205 -2.21 -7.15 7.46
C ASP A 205 -1.77 -6.24 6.29
N VAL A 206 -0.57 -5.68 6.37
CA VAL A 206 -0.01 -4.81 5.34
C VAL A 206 1.09 -5.54 4.57
N SER A 207 0.78 -6.01 3.36
CA SER A 207 1.69 -6.80 2.51
C SER A 207 3.05 -6.11 2.25
N LYS A 208 3.06 -4.78 2.12
CA LYS A 208 4.29 -4.00 1.89
C LYS A 208 5.32 -4.15 3.01
N TYR A 209 4.92 -4.33 4.27
CA TYR A 209 5.87 -4.49 5.38
C TYR A 209 6.51 -5.87 5.37
N TRP A 210 5.73 -6.90 5.10
CA TRP A 210 6.25 -8.26 4.94
C TRP A 210 7.21 -8.36 3.75
N ASN A 211 6.83 -7.75 2.60
CA ASN A 211 7.70 -7.68 1.44
C ASN A 211 9.00 -6.94 1.75
N PHE A 212 8.92 -5.82 2.46
CA PHE A 212 10.12 -5.05 2.83
C PHE A 212 11.02 -5.82 3.81
N LYS A 213 10.45 -6.53 4.78
CA LYS A 213 11.19 -7.45 5.65
C LYS A 213 11.90 -8.53 4.83
N GLY A 214 11.22 -9.10 3.85
CA GLY A 214 11.83 -10.04 2.90
C GLY A 214 13.03 -9.45 2.16
N ASN A 215 12.94 -8.21 1.69
CA ASN A 215 14.04 -7.52 1.01
C ASN A 215 15.25 -7.28 1.94
N ILE A 216 15.01 -6.95 3.21
CA ILE A 216 16.08 -6.80 4.21
C ILE A 216 16.77 -8.15 4.45
N LEU A 217 16.00 -9.23 4.63
CA LEU A 217 16.53 -10.58 4.82
C LEU A 217 17.30 -11.07 3.59
N PHE A 218 16.80 -10.74 2.40
CA PHE A 218 17.52 -10.99 1.14
C PHE A 218 18.88 -10.29 1.11
N ALA A 219 18.95 -9.03 1.51
CA ALA A 219 20.22 -8.28 1.60
C ALA A 219 21.19 -8.89 2.62
N LEU A 220 20.66 -9.52 3.68
CA LEU A 220 21.42 -10.31 4.65
C LEU A 220 21.76 -11.73 4.16
N SER A 221 21.42 -12.07 2.92
CA SER A 221 21.58 -13.41 2.33
C SER A 221 20.81 -14.54 3.06
N LYS A 222 19.76 -14.18 3.83
CA LYS A 222 18.86 -15.09 4.54
C LYS A 222 17.68 -15.44 3.65
N TYR A 223 17.95 -16.14 2.54
CA TYR A 223 16.99 -16.33 1.45
C TYR A 223 15.76 -17.16 1.86
N GLU A 224 15.93 -18.19 2.68
CA GLU A 224 14.82 -19.02 3.17
C GLU A 224 13.88 -18.22 4.07
N GLU A 225 14.43 -17.40 4.99
CA GLU A 225 13.63 -16.52 5.83
C GLU A 225 12.93 -15.42 5.01
N ALA A 226 13.58 -14.91 3.96
CA ALA A 226 13.01 -13.94 3.04
C ALA A 226 11.79 -14.53 2.29
N ILE A 227 11.89 -15.78 1.81
CA ILE A 227 10.78 -16.49 1.16
C ILE A 227 9.56 -16.56 2.07
N ILE A 228 9.74 -16.88 3.36
CA ILE A 228 8.62 -16.90 4.33
C ILE A 228 7.93 -15.53 4.42
N CYS A 229 8.72 -14.45 4.39
CA CYS A 229 8.15 -13.09 4.42
C CYS A 229 7.41 -12.75 3.12
N PHE A 230 7.94 -13.14 1.95
CA PHE A 230 7.24 -12.95 0.68
C PHE A 230 5.97 -13.81 0.59
N ASP A 231 5.96 -15.00 1.18
CA ASP A 231 4.75 -15.81 1.28
C ASP A 231 3.67 -15.13 2.11
N LYS A 232 4.05 -14.52 3.26
CA LYS A 232 3.12 -13.70 4.04
C LYS A 232 2.60 -12.49 3.27
N ALA A 233 3.45 -11.81 2.51
CA ALA A 233 3.03 -10.71 1.64
C ALA A 233 2.03 -11.18 0.57
N LEU A 234 2.23 -12.37 -0.01
CA LEU A 234 1.36 -12.97 -1.02
C LEU A 234 0.07 -13.57 -0.43
N GLU A 235 0.05 -13.99 0.84
CA GLU A 235 -1.20 -14.35 1.54
C GLU A 235 -2.14 -13.14 1.66
N ILE A 236 -1.59 -11.93 1.85
CA ILE A 236 -2.34 -10.68 1.98
C ILE A 236 -2.70 -10.10 0.61
N ASP A 237 -1.74 -10.08 -0.34
CA ASP A 237 -1.91 -9.54 -1.69
C ASP A 237 -1.37 -10.54 -2.73
N PRO A 238 -2.19 -11.53 -3.14
CA PRO A 238 -1.77 -12.65 -3.99
C PRO A 238 -1.32 -12.25 -5.39
N ASP A 239 -1.82 -11.12 -5.88
CA ASP A 239 -1.64 -10.68 -7.27
C ASP A 239 -0.54 -9.62 -7.44
N LYS A 240 0.18 -9.30 -6.38
CA LYS A 240 1.22 -8.27 -6.43
C LYS A 240 2.48 -8.79 -7.12
N SER A 241 2.71 -8.33 -8.35
CA SER A 241 3.84 -8.71 -9.21
C SER A 241 5.19 -8.61 -8.48
N ILE A 242 5.42 -7.54 -7.71
CA ILE A 242 6.67 -7.33 -6.96
C ILE A 242 6.92 -8.41 -5.89
N HIS A 243 5.88 -8.92 -5.22
CA HIS A 243 6.04 -9.97 -4.21
C HIS A 243 6.42 -11.30 -4.87
N LEU A 244 5.79 -11.60 -6.01
CA LEU A 244 6.10 -12.78 -6.82
C LEU A 244 7.54 -12.74 -7.34
N SER A 245 7.98 -11.61 -7.92
CA SER A 245 9.33 -11.48 -8.46
C SER A 245 10.40 -11.56 -7.38
N ASN A 246 10.21 -10.92 -6.22
CA ASN A 246 11.15 -10.98 -5.11
C ASN A 246 11.31 -12.41 -4.57
N LYS A 247 10.21 -13.17 -4.49
CA LYS A 247 10.27 -14.59 -4.13
C LYS A 247 11.02 -15.40 -5.20
N GLY A 248 10.78 -15.13 -6.49
CA GLY A 248 11.51 -15.71 -7.61
C GLY A 248 13.02 -15.48 -7.50
N GLU A 249 13.43 -14.25 -7.12
CA GLU A 249 14.83 -13.89 -6.93
C GLU A 249 15.48 -14.69 -5.78
N CYS A 250 14.80 -14.85 -4.66
CA CYS A 250 15.29 -15.70 -3.57
C CYS A 250 15.50 -17.16 -4.01
N LEU A 251 14.55 -17.71 -4.76
CA LEU A 251 14.64 -19.07 -5.29
C LEU A 251 15.80 -19.22 -6.28
N ASP A 252 16.08 -18.20 -7.10
CA ASP A 252 17.27 -18.17 -7.97
C ASP A 252 18.55 -18.22 -7.14
N LYS A 253 18.68 -17.42 -6.07
CA LYS A 253 19.84 -17.45 -5.17
C LYS A 253 20.05 -18.82 -4.49
N LEU A 254 18.96 -19.55 -4.26
CA LEU A 254 18.99 -20.93 -3.72
C LEU A 254 19.16 -21.99 -4.81
N SER A 255 19.41 -21.62 -6.06
CA SER A 255 19.54 -22.50 -7.22
C SER A 255 18.28 -23.36 -7.49
N LYS A 256 17.11 -22.92 -6.99
CA LYS A 256 15.81 -23.55 -7.25
C LYS A 256 15.19 -22.97 -8.53
N TYR A 257 15.91 -23.19 -9.65
CA TYR A 257 15.59 -22.53 -10.93
C TYR A 257 14.19 -22.82 -11.47
N PRO A 258 13.66 -24.07 -11.44
CA PRO A 258 12.31 -24.33 -11.94
C PRO A 258 11.23 -23.55 -11.18
N GLU A 259 11.32 -23.49 -9.85
CA GLU A 259 10.39 -22.74 -9.02
C GLU A 259 10.54 -21.23 -9.25
N SER A 260 11.78 -20.74 -9.34
CA SER A 260 12.08 -19.32 -9.64
C SER A 260 11.43 -18.87 -10.95
N ILE A 261 11.57 -19.69 -12.02
CA ILE A 261 10.95 -19.43 -13.33
C ILE A 261 9.44 -19.29 -13.20
N SER A 262 8.79 -20.22 -12.48
CA SER A 262 7.34 -20.20 -12.27
C SER A 262 6.88 -18.92 -11.58
N TYR A 263 7.61 -18.42 -10.59
CA TYR A 263 7.27 -17.18 -9.90
C TYR A 263 7.47 -15.94 -10.77
N TYR A 264 8.53 -15.88 -11.57
CA TYR A 264 8.74 -14.78 -12.52
C TYR A 264 7.69 -14.78 -13.64
N GLU A 265 7.28 -15.94 -14.15
CA GLU A 265 6.22 -16.04 -15.16
C GLU A 265 4.89 -15.54 -14.60
N ARG A 266 4.51 -15.95 -13.39
CA ARG A 266 3.34 -15.41 -12.69
C ARG A 266 3.43 -13.90 -12.42
N ALA A 267 4.62 -13.38 -12.11
CA ALA A 267 4.83 -11.95 -11.93
C ALA A 267 4.60 -11.18 -13.23
N LEU A 268 5.02 -11.73 -14.38
CA LEU A 268 4.79 -11.15 -15.71
C LEU A 268 3.33 -11.28 -16.17
N GLU A 269 2.60 -12.30 -15.74
CA GLU A 269 1.15 -12.36 -15.97
C GLU A 269 0.41 -11.17 -15.33
N LYS A 270 0.92 -10.66 -14.19
CA LYS A 270 0.35 -9.51 -13.48
C LYS A 270 0.91 -8.17 -13.97
N ASP A 271 2.13 -8.14 -14.47
CA ASP A 271 2.80 -6.95 -15.02
C ASP A 271 3.58 -7.31 -16.29
N PRO A 272 2.87 -7.47 -17.45
CA PRO A 272 3.46 -7.99 -18.68
C PRO A 272 4.56 -7.12 -19.29
N ASN A 273 4.60 -5.85 -18.96
CA ASN A 273 5.55 -4.89 -19.52
C ASN A 273 6.78 -4.64 -18.63
N ASN A 274 6.98 -5.42 -17.59
CA ASN A 274 8.08 -5.25 -16.66
C ASN A 274 9.37 -5.84 -17.23
N GLU A 275 10.16 -5.00 -17.87
CA GLU A 275 11.44 -5.40 -18.48
C GLU A 275 12.45 -5.97 -17.46
N THR A 276 12.40 -5.54 -16.20
CA THR A 276 13.31 -6.06 -15.16
C THR A 276 12.99 -7.52 -14.86
N ILE A 277 11.72 -7.84 -14.62
CA ILE A 277 11.28 -9.21 -14.36
C ILE A 277 11.56 -10.11 -15.57
N GLN A 278 11.37 -9.59 -16.80
CA GLN A 278 11.67 -10.34 -18.01
C GLN A 278 13.18 -10.68 -18.11
N LYS A 279 14.05 -9.72 -17.82
CA LYS A 279 15.51 -9.94 -17.82
C LYS A 279 15.92 -10.98 -16.76
N ASP A 280 15.33 -10.91 -15.57
CA ASP A 280 15.62 -11.86 -14.48
C ASP A 280 15.16 -13.27 -14.85
N LEU A 281 13.97 -13.42 -15.44
CA LEU A 281 13.45 -14.67 -15.96
C LEU A 281 14.40 -15.29 -17.02
N ASP A 282 14.84 -14.49 -17.99
CA ASP A 282 15.74 -14.94 -19.05
C ASP A 282 17.10 -15.38 -18.46
N ALA A 283 17.60 -14.64 -17.46
CA ALA A 283 18.84 -14.99 -16.76
C ALA A 283 18.73 -16.33 -16.02
N VAL A 284 17.60 -16.59 -15.34
CA VAL A 284 17.39 -17.87 -14.64
C VAL A 284 17.20 -19.03 -15.63
N LYS A 285 16.49 -18.84 -16.74
CA LYS A 285 16.38 -19.84 -17.82
C LYS A 285 17.74 -20.19 -18.40
N ALA A 286 18.64 -19.20 -18.57
CA ALA A 286 19.99 -19.44 -19.02
C ALA A 286 20.85 -20.20 -17.98
N LYS A 287 20.67 -19.98 -16.68
CA LYS A 287 21.34 -20.74 -15.62
C LYS A 287 20.87 -22.20 -15.65
N LEU A 288 19.57 -22.45 -15.69
CA LEU A 288 19.01 -23.79 -15.76
C LEU A 288 19.53 -24.58 -16.97
N SER A 289 19.69 -23.93 -18.13
CA SER A 289 20.22 -24.57 -19.32
C SER A 289 21.71 -24.96 -19.20
N LYS A 290 22.49 -24.21 -18.41
CA LYS A 290 23.92 -24.50 -18.17
C LYS A 290 24.13 -25.59 -17.11
N ASP A 291 23.28 -25.62 -16.08
CA ASP A 291 23.35 -26.62 -15.01
C ASP A 291 22.79 -27.99 -15.44
N SER A 292 22.10 -28.07 -16.58
CA SER A 292 21.81 -29.33 -17.24
C SER A 292 23.10 -29.81 -17.91
N PRO A 293 23.83 -30.81 -17.36
CA PRO A 293 25.01 -31.32 -18.01
C PRO A 293 24.59 -31.81 -19.39
N SER A 294 25.34 -31.39 -20.44
CA SER A 294 25.11 -31.81 -21.82
C SER A 294 25.11 -33.34 -21.91
N LYS A 295 23.98 -33.96 -21.63
CA LYS A 295 23.66 -35.27 -22.18
C LYS A 295 23.04 -35.00 -23.53
N THR A 296 23.89 -35.20 -24.54
CA THR A 296 23.56 -35.52 -25.91
C THR A 296 22.06 -35.64 -26.16
N VAL A 297 21.63 -34.83 -27.11
CA VAL A 297 20.35 -34.98 -27.79
C VAL A 297 20.35 -36.37 -28.45
N GLU A 298 20.06 -37.38 -27.67
CA GLU A 298 19.59 -38.71 -28.16
C GLU A 298 18.11 -38.82 -27.79
N LYS A 299 17.31 -38.51 -28.81
CA LYS A 299 15.95 -38.98 -29.01
C LYS A 299 15.06 -39.11 -27.77
N VAL A 300 14.32 -38.01 -27.51
CA VAL A 300 12.99 -38.07 -26.85
C VAL A 300 12.02 -38.76 -27.84
N GLU A 301 12.19 -40.04 -28.06
CA GLU A 301 11.28 -40.87 -28.85
C GLU A 301 11.02 -42.25 -28.25
N VAL A 302 11.45 -42.51 -27.00
CA VAL A 302 11.17 -43.78 -26.29
C VAL A 302 10.93 -43.54 -24.79
N ILE A 303 9.90 -42.83 -24.38
CA ILE A 303 9.34 -42.95 -23.03
C ILE A 303 7.79 -43.01 -23.13
N GLU A 304 7.29 -43.85 -24.00
CA GLU A 304 5.90 -44.29 -23.96
C GLU A 304 5.72 -45.74 -23.50
N LYS A 305 6.76 -46.39 -23.00
CA LYS A 305 6.65 -47.81 -22.57
C LYS A 305 7.55 -48.16 -21.40
N ASN A 306 7.50 -47.45 -20.28
CA ASN A 306 7.86 -48.02 -18.97
C ASN A 306 7.20 -47.14 -17.91
N GLU A 307 6.03 -47.53 -17.43
CA GLU A 307 5.49 -47.01 -16.17
C GLU A 307 6.52 -47.31 -15.07
N PRO A 308 6.88 -46.30 -14.24
CA PRO A 308 7.76 -46.54 -13.10
C PRO A 308 7.08 -47.57 -12.19
N SER A 309 7.75 -48.68 -11.94
CA SER A 309 7.24 -49.76 -11.07
C SER A 309 7.29 -49.44 -9.57
N ASP A 310 7.88 -48.33 -9.20
CA ASP A 310 7.96 -47.85 -7.80
C ASP A 310 6.70 -47.07 -7.44
N PRO A 311 5.87 -47.56 -6.51
CA PRO A 311 4.64 -46.90 -6.08
C PRO A 311 4.84 -45.46 -5.55
N VAL A 312 5.98 -45.18 -4.92
CA VAL A 312 6.31 -43.84 -4.37
C VAL A 312 6.62 -42.84 -5.49
N ILE A 313 7.26 -43.31 -6.58
CA ILE A 313 7.54 -42.47 -7.75
C ILE A 313 6.23 -42.17 -8.49
N ILE A 314 5.34 -43.15 -8.65
CA ILE A 314 4.01 -42.98 -9.26
C ILE A 314 3.21 -41.93 -8.46
N LEU A 315 3.22 -42.01 -7.14
CA LEU A 315 2.54 -41.03 -6.28
C LEU A 315 3.09 -39.62 -6.41
N LYS A 316 4.41 -39.48 -6.51
CA LYS A 316 5.05 -38.13 -6.73
C LYS A 316 4.67 -37.55 -8.09
N VAL A 317 4.59 -38.36 -9.13
CA VAL A 317 4.17 -37.93 -10.47
C VAL A 317 2.70 -37.50 -10.47
N ARG A 318 1.82 -38.23 -9.78
CA ARG A 318 0.39 -37.86 -9.67
C ARG A 318 0.17 -36.60 -8.87
N LEU A 319 0.95 -36.36 -7.80
CA LEU A 319 0.94 -35.11 -7.05
C LEU A 319 1.42 -33.95 -7.92
N ALA A 320 2.51 -34.13 -8.67
CA ALA A 320 3.05 -33.11 -9.56
C ALA A 320 2.11 -32.74 -10.72
N LYS A 321 1.28 -33.69 -11.18
CA LYS A 321 0.23 -33.48 -12.20
C LYS A 321 -1.06 -32.91 -11.61
N GLY A 322 -1.16 -32.71 -10.30
CA GLY A 322 -2.38 -32.26 -9.63
C GLY A 322 -3.51 -33.31 -9.60
N GLU A 323 -3.22 -34.56 -9.89
CA GLU A 323 -4.18 -35.66 -9.87
C GLU A 323 -4.54 -36.10 -8.45
N ILE A 324 -3.70 -35.78 -7.47
CA ILE A 324 -3.93 -36.01 -6.03
C ILE A 324 -3.46 -34.79 -5.23
N THR A 325 -4.09 -34.57 -4.10
CA THR A 325 -3.71 -33.49 -3.15
C THR A 325 -2.51 -33.90 -2.30
N LEU A 326 -1.83 -32.94 -1.68
CA LEU A 326 -0.72 -33.20 -0.76
C LEU A 326 -1.17 -34.04 0.46
N GLU A 327 -2.43 -33.91 0.88
CA GLU A 327 -2.99 -34.68 1.99
C GLU A 327 -3.23 -36.12 1.62
N GLU A 328 -3.77 -36.39 0.42
CA GLU A 328 -3.92 -37.71 -0.14
C GLU A 328 -2.56 -38.40 -0.38
N TYR A 329 -1.58 -37.66 -0.90
CA TYR A 329 -0.21 -38.15 -1.06
C TYR A 329 0.38 -38.61 0.27
N ARG A 330 0.24 -37.86 1.37
CA ARG A 330 0.75 -38.22 2.69
C ARG A 330 0.08 -39.48 3.23
N LYS A 331 -1.26 -39.56 3.15
CA LYS A 331 -2.03 -40.72 3.60
C LYS A 331 -1.64 -42.00 2.86
N ILE A 332 -1.45 -41.93 1.54
CA ILE A 332 -1.10 -43.11 0.75
C ILE A 332 0.37 -43.50 1.00
N LYS A 333 1.27 -42.53 1.16
CA LYS A 333 2.68 -42.80 1.45
C LYS A 333 2.87 -43.53 2.79
N GLU A 334 2.15 -43.11 3.85
CA GLU A 334 2.17 -43.77 5.17
C GLU A 334 1.70 -45.24 5.15
N HIS A 335 0.95 -45.63 4.14
CA HIS A 335 0.50 -47.00 3.97
C HIS A 335 1.44 -47.83 3.09
N LEU A 336 2.44 -47.22 2.46
CA LEU A 336 3.42 -47.87 1.59
C LEU A 336 4.78 -48.08 2.26
N GLU A 337 5.03 -47.38 3.37
CA GLU A 337 6.17 -47.55 4.29
C GLU A 337 5.77 -48.51 5.42
#